data_cfd4aeaf9d54e817fdca85f754923df7
#
_entry.id   cfd4aeaf9d54e817fdca85f754923df7
#
_cell.length_a   1.000
_cell.length_b   1.000
_cell.length_c   1.000
_cell.angle_alpha   90.00
_cell.angle_beta   90.00
_cell.angle_gamma   90.00
#
_symmetry.space_group_name_H-M   'P 1'
#
loop_
_entity.id
_entity.type
_entity.pdbx_description
1 polymer ?
#
loop_
_entity_poly.entity_id
_entity_poly.type
_entity_poly.pdbx_seq_one_letter_code
_entity_poly.pdbx_strand_id
1 'polypeptide(L)'
;MAKKIEKLIYTNERGESITFSHASIFHTNEVSGLSDVRNEIYSINSMGQDGDTYLGNRIQSREIEIVGSIRERDKDRMRDYRRQMNRVLNPQYSATLTYEYGDFRRVIDCKIDNAPAFTRKAIFQDFTIQLLCLNPFWRKEAKTRDDIATWIGGLEFPVEIPLVEGWEIGYRQPSLIVNVYNEGDVQAGI
;
A
#
# COMPACT_ATOMS: atom_id res chain seq x y z
N MET A 1 -0.06 -31.58 -0.78
CA MET A 1 0.39 -30.19 -0.57
C MET A 1 -0.50 -29.27 -1.40
N ALA A 2 -1.21 -28.33 -0.79
CA ALA A 2 -1.99 -27.35 -1.54
C ALA A 2 -1.04 -26.47 -2.36
N LYS A 3 -1.32 -26.33 -3.66
CA LYS A 3 -0.52 -25.49 -4.57
C LYS A 3 -0.66 -24.05 -4.12
N LYS A 4 0.42 -23.40 -3.65
CA LYS A 4 0.44 -21.98 -3.33
C LYS A 4 0.19 -21.18 -4.60
N ILE A 5 -0.87 -20.38 -4.61
CA ILE A 5 -1.27 -19.57 -5.77
C ILE A 5 -1.00 -18.11 -5.40
N GLU A 6 -0.30 -17.43 -6.29
CA GLU A 6 -0.09 -15.99 -6.21
C GLU A 6 -1.39 -15.25 -6.51
N LYS A 7 -1.73 -14.28 -5.67
CA LYS A 7 -2.92 -13.45 -5.81
C LYS A 7 -2.58 -11.99 -5.54
N LEU A 8 -3.18 -11.12 -6.34
CA LEU A 8 -3.23 -9.70 -6.13
C LEU A 8 -4.67 -9.30 -5.86
N ILE A 9 -4.93 -8.71 -4.72
CA ILE A 9 -6.26 -8.27 -4.31
C ILE A 9 -6.26 -6.75 -4.26
N TYR A 10 -6.97 -6.13 -5.19
CA TYR A 10 -7.19 -4.70 -5.19
C TYR A 10 -8.47 -4.42 -4.41
N THR A 11 -8.40 -3.53 -3.42
CA THR A 11 -9.55 -3.12 -2.60
C THR A 11 -9.64 -1.61 -2.57
N ASN A 12 -10.77 -1.05 -2.99
CA ASN A 12 -11.01 0.39 -2.95
C ASN A 12 -11.49 0.84 -1.56
N GLU A 13 -11.56 2.15 -1.33
CA GLU A 13 -12.01 2.76 -0.06
C GLU A 13 -13.45 2.42 0.33
N ARG A 14 -14.26 1.93 -0.63
CA ARG A 14 -15.63 1.47 -0.37
C ARG A 14 -15.71 0.02 0.09
N GLY A 15 -14.56 -0.68 0.18
CA GLY A 15 -14.49 -2.10 0.52
C GLY A 15 -14.82 -3.05 -0.65
N GLU A 16 -15.01 -2.51 -1.87
CA GLU A 16 -15.18 -3.37 -3.05
C GLU A 16 -13.81 -3.89 -3.50
N SER A 17 -13.73 -5.19 -3.82
CA SER A 17 -12.47 -5.82 -4.18
C SER A 17 -12.53 -6.60 -5.48
N ILE A 18 -11.37 -6.71 -6.14
CA ILE A 18 -11.13 -7.59 -7.28
C ILE A 18 -9.86 -8.38 -7.02
N THR A 19 -9.96 -9.70 -7.26
CA THR A 19 -8.81 -10.61 -7.13
C THR A 19 -8.27 -10.97 -8.50
N PHE A 20 -7.01 -10.66 -8.72
CA PHE A 20 -6.24 -11.05 -9.90
C PHE A 20 -5.38 -12.27 -9.56
N SER A 21 -5.51 -13.35 -10.30
CA SER A 21 -4.68 -14.55 -10.13
C SER A 21 -4.78 -15.45 -11.34
N HIS A 22 -3.88 -16.43 -11.43
CA HIS A 22 -3.94 -17.43 -12.49
C HIS A 22 -5.19 -18.32 -12.43
N ALA A 23 -5.87 -18.38 -11.27
CA ALA A 23 -7.06 -19.21 -11.07
C ALA A 23 -8.36 -18.43 -11.06
N SER A 24 -8.32 -17.10 -11.15
CA SER A 24 -9.53 -16.25 -11.14
C SER A 24 -10.05 -15.98 -12.54
N ILE A 25 -11.29 -15.45 -12.61
CA ILE A 25 -11.89 -14.96 -13.85
C ILE A 25 -11.05 -13.80 -14.42
N PHE A 26 -10.52 -12.95 -13.54
CA PHE A 26 -9.54 -11.91 -13.88
C PHE A 26 -8.15 -12.53 -13.85
N HIS A 27 -7.85 -13.24 -14.92
CA HIS A 27 -6.60 -13.99 -15.02
C HIS A 27 -5.43 -13.04 -15.24
N THR A 28 -4.40 -13.20 -14.43
CA THR A 28 -3.16 -12.43 -14.53
C THR A 28 -2.21 -13.13 -15.50
N ASN A 29 -1.77 -12.42 -16.53
CA ASN A 29 -0.77 -12.88 -17.48
C ASN A 29 0.63 -12.44 -17.04
N GLU A 30 0.75 -11.16 -16.68
CA GLU A 30 2.00 -10.51 -16.32
C GLU A 30 1.77 -9.42 -15.27
N VAL A 31 2.71 -9.26 -14.37
CA VAL A 31 2.74 -8.17 -13.39
C VAL A 31 4.15 -7.61 -13.33
N SER A 32 4.29 -6.31 -13.50
CA SER A 32 5.54 -5.60 -13.37
C SER A 32 5.49 -4.60 -12.21
N GLY A 33 6.64 -4.16 -11.72
CA GLY A 33 6.74 -3.17 -10.65
C GLY A 33 6.55 -3.71 -9.23
N LEU A 34 6.42 -5.02 -9.02
CA LEU A 34 6.27 -5.58 -7.66
C LEU A 34 7.55 -5.47 -6.83
N SER A 35 8.71 -5.67 -7.46
CA SER A 35 10.02 -5.69 -6.79
C SER A 35 10.85 -4.46 -7.06
N ASP A 36 10.62 -3.82 -8.20
CA ASP A 36 11.45 -2.71 -8.70
C ASP A 36 11.13 -1.43 -7.94
N VAL A 37 12.16 -0.75 -7.51
CA VAL A 37 12.07 0.59 -6.92
C VAL A 37 13.02 1.50 -7.69
N ARG A 38 12.47 2.58 -8.25
CA ARG A 38 13.29 3.57 -8.95
C ARG A 38 13.96 4.48 -7.93
N ASN A 39 15.28 4.58 -8.04
CA ASN A 39 16.09 5.51 -7.28
C ASN A 39 16.51 6.67 -8.17
N GLU A 40 16.17 7.88 -7.77
CA GLU A 40 16.61 9.11 -8.42
C GLU A 40 17.87 9.61 -7.70
N ILE A 41 18.98 9.68 -8.44
CA ILE A 41 20.28 10.12 -7.92
C ILE A 41 20.48 11.57 -8.33
N TYR A 42 20.78 12.43 -7.37
CA TYR A 42 21.15 13.81 -7.61
C TYR A 42 22.67 13.93 -7.63
N SER A 43 23.22 14.42 -8.73
CA SER A 43 24.65 14.64 -8.89
C SER A 43 24.92 15.96 -9.57
N ILE A 44 26.12 16.49 -9.40
CA ILE A 44 26.61 17.70 -10.05
C ILE A 44 27.98 17.43 -10.65
N ASN A 45 28.21 17.97 -11.83
CA ASN A 45 29.54 17.98 -12.46
C ASN A 45 30.14 19.37 -12.44
N SER A 46 31.44 19.44 -12.34
CA SER A 46 32.23 20.69 -12.45
C SER A 46 33.12 20.64 -13.68
N MET A 47 33.40 21.81 -14.24
CA MET A 47 34.24 21.93 -15.42
C MET A 47 35.68 21.41 -15.13
N GLY A 48 36.12 20.36 -15.88
CA GLY A 48 37.45 19.73 -15.68
C GLY A 48 37.46 18.61 -14.65
N GLN A 49 36.29 18.19 -14.12
CA GLN A 49 36.15 17.03 -13.24
C GLN A 49 35.77 15.79 -14.05
N ASP A 50 36.49 14.69 -13.83
CA ASP A 50 36.09 13.38 -14.34
C ASP A 50 35.03 12.77 -13.42
N GLY A 51 33.87 12.45 -13.99
CA GLY A 51 32.73 11.93 -13.25
C GLY A 51 31.91 13.01 -12.51
N ASP A 52 30.92 12.56 -11.73
CA ASP A 52 29.98 13.43 -11.03
C ASP A 52 30.15 13.35 -9.50
N THR A 53 29.88 14.45 -8.82
CA THR A 53 29.81 14.49 -7.36
C THR A 53 28.39 14.14 -6.92
N TYR A 54 28.24 13.11 -6.09
CA TYR A 54 26.97 12.68 -5.53
C TYR A 54 26.44 13.70 -4.51
N LEU A 55 25.21 14.17 -4.68
CA LEU A 55 24.54 15.12 -3.78
C LEU A 55 23.49 14.45 -2.89
N GLY A 56 22.94 13.31 -3.32
CA GLY A 56 21.89 12.63 -2.60
C GLY A 56 21.06 11.75 -3.52
N ASN A 57 20.08 11.08 -2.95
CA ASN A 57 19.13 10.28 -3.72
C ASN A 57 17.77 10.25 -3.05
N ARG A 58 16.76 9.92 -3.85
CA ARG A 58 15.39 9.74 -3.42
C ARG A 58 14.78 8.52 -4.10
N ILE A 59 14.03 7.73 -3.33
CA ILE A 59 13.21 6.67 -3.89
C ILE A 59 11.93 7.30 -4.48
N GLN A 60 11.67 7.03 -5.75
CA GLN A 60 10.49 7.52 -6.46
C GLN A 60 9.25 6.71 -6.10
N SER A 61 8.08 7.23 -6.47
CA SER A 61 6.82 6.48 -6.44
C SER A 61 6.95 5.20 -7.27
N ARG A 62 6.26 4.16 -6.84
CA ARG A 62 6.24 2.85 -7.51
C ARG A 62 5.09 2.79 -8.50
N GLU A 63 5.38 2.35 -9.71
CA GLU A 63 4.39 2.03 -10.72
C GLU A 63 4.23 0.52 -10.81
N ILE A 64 2.99 0.04 -10.68
CA ILE A 64 2.67 -1.38 -10.81
C ILE A 64 1.75 -1.53 -12.00
N GLU A 65 2.14 -2.36 -12.96
CA GLU A 65 1.31 -2.69 -14.11
C GLU A 65 0.84 -4.13 -14.03
N ILE A 66 -0.46 -4.33 -14.18
CA ILE A 66 -1.12 -5.64 -14.18
C ILE A 66 -1.72 -5.86 -15.57
N VAL A 67 -1.17 -6.82 -16.30
CA VAL A 67 -1.68 -7.26 -17.60
C VAL A 67 -2.38 -8.59 -17.41
N GLY A 68 -3.60 -8.67 -17.88
CA GLY A 68 -4.40 -9.87 -17.70
C GLY A 68 -5.48 -10.06 -18.75
N SER A 69 -6.29 -11.08 -18.55
CA SER A 69 -7.41 -11.39 -19.42
C SER A 69 -8.64 -11.83 -18.64
N ILE A 70 -9.80 -11.35 -19.05
CA ILE A 70 -11.08 -11.83 -18.53
C ILE A 70 -11.39 -13.16 -19.22
N ARG A 71 -11.44 -14.25 -18.45
CA ARG A 71 -11.69 -15.60 -18.95
C ARG A 71 -13.17 -15.95 -18.84
N GLU A 72 -13.97 -15.40 -19.75
CA GLU A 72 -15.39 -15.70 -19.86
C GLU A 72 -15.79 -15.85 -21.34
N ARG A 73 -16.60 -16.84 -21.65
CA ARG A 73 -17.07 -17.12 -23.01
C ARG A 73 -18.40 -16.43 -23.31
N ASP A 74 -19.21 -16.23 -22.28
CA ASP A 74 -20.50 -15.56 -22.41
C ASP A 74 -20.29 -14.04 -22.55
N LYS A 75 -20.84 -13.47 -23.62
CA LYS A 75 -20.71 -12.04 -23.93
C LYS A 75 -21.41 -11.13 -22.91
N ASP A 76 -22.52 -11.59 -22.35
CA ASP A 76 -23.26 -10.81 -21.37
C ASP A 76 -22.52 -10.77 -20.04
N ARG A 77 -22.02 -11.91 -19.57
CA ARG A 77 -21.15 -11.97 -18.38
C ARG A 77 -19.86 -11.21 -18.59
N MET A 78 -19.25 -11.28 -19.77
CA MET A 78 -18.06 -10.49 -20.11
C MET A 78 -18.31 -8.99 -19.97
N ARG A 79 -19.48 -8.52 -20.41
CA ARG A 79 -19.89 -7.12 -20.24
C ARG A 79 -20.03 -6.76 -18.76
N ASP A 80 -20.63 -7.65 -17.97
CA ASP A 80 -20.84 -7.40 -16.55
C ASP A 80 -19.52 -7.37 -15.77
N TYR A 81 -18.57 -8.24 -16.07
CA TYR A 81 -17.22 -8.21 -15.50
C TYR A 81 -16.45 -6.92 -15.85
N ARG A 82 -16.58 -6.42 -17.09
CA ARG A 82 -16.01 -5.10 -17.44
C ARG A 82 -16.63 -3.97 -16.63
N ARG A 83 -17.96 -3.98 -16.48
CA ARG A 83 -18.65 -2.99 -15.64
C ARG A 83 -18.19 -3.06 -14.18
N GLN A 84 -18.02 -4.27 -13.66
CA GLN A 84 -17.48 -4.49 -12.32
C GLN A 84 -16.07 -3.91 -12.21
N MET A 85 -15.18 -4.22 -13.16
CA MET A 85 -13.82 -3.66 -13.16
C MET A 85 -13.84 -2.13 -13.17
N ASN A 86 -14.58 -1.51 -14.08
CA ASN A 86 -14.66 -0.04 -14.18
C ASN A 86 -15.23 0.60 -12.90
N ARG A 87 -16.15 -0.08 -12.22
CA ARG A 87 -16.73 0.41 -10.98
C ARG A 87 -15.74 0.36 -9.83
N VAL A 88 -15.06 -0.79 -9.67
CA VAL A 88 -14.13 -1.02 -8.57
C VAL A 88 -12.83 -0.26 -8.78
N LEU A 89 -12.31 -0.26 -10.02
CA LEU A 89 -11.09 0.42 -10.45
C LEU A 89 -11.37 1.87 -10.87
N ASN A 90 -12.04 2.63 -10.00
CA ASN A 90 -12.33 4.03 -10.26
C ASN A 90 -11.14 4.90 -9.83
N PRO A 91 -10.56 5.74 -10.72
CA PRO A 91 -9.43 6.61 -10.40
C PRO A 91 -9.68 7.62 -9.26
N GLN A 92 -10.94 7.94 -8.99
CA GLN A 92 -11.30 8.88 -7.92
C GLN A 92 -11.06 8.30 -6.52
N TYR A 93 -11.06 6.96 -6.37
CA TYR A 93 -10.96 6.31 -5.09
C TYR A 93 -9.50 5.99 -4.74
N SER A 94 -9.19 6.11 -3.45
CA SER A 94 -7.98 5.53 -2.89
C SER A 94 -8.16 4.03 -2.74
N ALA A 95 -7.07 3.29 -2.88
CA ALA A 95 -7.14 1.84 -2.82
C ALA A 95 -5.90 1.24 -2.18
N THR A 96 -6.03 -0.02 -1.82
CA THR A 96 -4.94 -0.84 -1.30
C THR A 96 -4.79 -2.07 -2.19
N LEU A 97 -3.56 -2.33 -2.63
CA LEU A 97 -3.20 -3.56 -3.31
C LEU A 97 -2.60 -4.52 -2.29
N THR A 98 -3.17 -5.70 -2.15
CA THR A 98 -2.67 -6.78 -1.30
C THR A 98 -2.02 -7.84 -2.16
N TYR A 99 -0.76 -8.13 -1.92
CA TYR A 99 -0.03 -9.26 -2.48
C TYR A 99 -0.11 -10.44 -1.51
N GLU A 100 -0.55 -11.60 -1.99
CA GLU A 100 -0.70 -12.82 -1.20
C GLU A 100 -0.05 -14.01 -1.90
N TYR A 101 0.85 -14.69 -1.19
CA TYR A 101 1.45 -15.94 -1.63
C TYR A 101 1.60 -16.91 -0.45
N GLY A 102 0.66 -17.83 -0.31
CA GLY A 102 0.59 -18.70 0.86
C GLY A 102 0.35 -17.89 2.14
N ASP A 103 1.28 -17.97 3.09
CA ASP A 103 1.21 -17.26 4.36
C ASP A 103 1.84 -15.85 4.30
N PHE A 104 2.51 -15.55 3.19
CA PHE A 104 3.11 -14.24 2.97
C PHE A 104 2.06 -13.27 2.45
N ARG A 105 1.84 -12.18 3.20
CA ARG A 105 0.89 -11.14 2.85
C ARG A 105 1.51 -9.77 3.08
N ARG A 106 1.43 -8.91 2.07
CA ARG A 106 1.90 -7.52 2.09
C ARG A 106 0.87 -6.62 1.42
N VAL A 107 0.82 -5.40 1.87
CA VAL A 107 -0.11 -4.39 1.36
C VAL A 107 0.64 -3.12 0.97
N ILE A 108 0.14 -2.45 -0.05
CA ILE A 108 0.64 -1.16 -0.50
C ILE A 108 -0.54 -0.27 -0.88
N ASP A 109 -0.48 1.00 -0.48
CA ASP A 109 -1.51 1.96 -0.85
C ASP A 109 -1.25 2.44 -2.28
N CYS A 110 -2.28 2.45 -3.10
CA CYS A 110 -2.17 2.78 -4.51
C CYS A 110 -3.36 3.61 -5.00
N LYS A 111 -3.15 4.25 -6.14
CA LYS A 111 -4.20 4.89 -6.94
C LYS A 111 -4.15 4.36 -8.36
N ILE A 112 -5.29 4.35 -9.01
CA ILE A 112 -5.35 4.08 -10.45
C ILE A 112 -4.79 5.31 -11.18
N ASP A 113 -3.72 5.10 -11.95
CA ASP A 113 -3.19 6.14 -12.82
C ASP A 113 -4.04 6.29 -14.07
N ASN A 114 -4.31 5.18 -14.73
CA ASN A 114 -5.18 5.13 -15.89
C ASN A 114 -6.32 4.13 -15.69
N ALA A 115 -7.52 4.50 -16.12
CA ALA A 115 -8.67 3.58 -16.15
C ALA A 115 -8.31 2.31 -16.93
N PRO A 116 -8.88 1.14 -16.57
CA PRO A 116 -8.54 -0.11 -17.22
C PRO A 116 -8.70 -0.04 -18.74
N ALA A 117 -7.62 -0.31 -19.47
CA ALA A 117 -7.64 -0.40 -20.91
C ALA A 117 -8.04 -1.82 -21.33
N PHE A 118 -9.08 -1.94 -22.16
CA PHE A 118 -9.56 -3.23 -22.61
C PHE A 118 -9.27 -3.44 -24.11
N THR A 119 -8.55 -4.50 -24.44
CA THR A 119 -8.31 -4.92 -25.81
C THR A 119 -9.18 -6.12 -26.15
N ARG A 120 -10.04 -5.97 -27.17
CA ARG A 120 -10.97 -7.02 -27.57
C ARG A 120 -10.26 -8.08 -28.40
N LYS A 121 -10.33 -9.33 -27.95
CA LYS A 121 -9.96 -10.53 -28.70
C LYS A 121 -11.20 -11.39 -29.01
N ALA A 122 -11.05 -12.42 -29.83
CA ALA A 122 -12.17 -13.23 -30.32
C ALA A 122 -12.94 -13.94 -29.19
N ILE A 123 -12.23 -14.48 -28.19
CA ILE A 123 -12.81 -15.32 -27.11
C ILE A 123 -12.60 -14.67 -25.75
N PHE A 124 -11.46 -14.03 -25.51
CA PHE A 124 -11.09 -13.39 -24.26
C PHE A 124 -10.98 -11.89 -24.45
N GLN A 125 -10.98 -11.16 -23.34
CA GLN A 125 -10.74 -9.75 -23.36
C GLN A 125 -9.54 -9.44 -22.47
N ASP A 126 -8.48 -8.93 -23.08
CA ASP A 126 -7.33 -8.49 -22.32
C ASP A 126 -7.62 -7.16 -21.64
N PHE A 127 -6.98 -6.95 -20.52
CA PHE A 127 -6.98 -5.70 -19.78
C PHE A 127 -5.57 -5.34 -19.33
N THR A 128 -5.32 -4.06 -19.22
CA THR A 128 -4.13 -3.49 -18.62
C THR A 128 -4.54 -2.46 -17.58
N ILE A 129 -3.95 -2.54 -16.39
CA ILE A 129 -4.21 -1.65 -15.26
C ILE A 129 -2.88 -1.07 -14.83
N GLN A 130 -2.82 0.25 -14.66
CA GLN A 130 -1.66 0.95 -14.16
C GLN A 130 -1.99 1.56 -12.80
N LEU A 131 -1.20 1.19 -11.80
CA LEU A 131 -1.34 1.63 -10.42
C LEU A 131 -0.12 2.48 -10.03
N LEU A 132 -0.37 3.63 -9.44
CA LEU A 132 0.64 4.50 -8.88
C LEU A 132 0.62 4.41 -7.35
N CYS A 133 1.73 3.96 -6.75
CA CYS A 133 1.93 3.89 -5.32
C CYS A 133 2.84 5.05 -4.89
N LEU A 134 2.26 6.09 -4.31
CA LEU A 134 3.02 7.27 -3.87
C LEU A 134 4.02 6.93 -2.77
N ASN A 135 3.66 6.02 -1.87
CA ASN A 135 4.60 5.40 -0.94
C ASN A 135 5.06 4.06 -1.57
N PRO A 136 6.33 3.92 -1.96
CA PRO A 136 6.81 2.75 -2.68
C PRO A 136 7.00 1.48 -1.83
N PHE A 137 6.82 1.58 -0.50
CA PHE A 137 7.14 0.51 0.43
C PHE A 137 5.94 -0.39 0.72
N TRP A 138 6.20 -1.70 0.64
CA TRP A 138 5.26 -2.70 1.10
C TRP A 138 5.25 -2.76 2.62
N ARG A 139 4.05 -2.90 3.22
CA ARG A 139 3.87 -3.01 4.67
C ARG A 139 3.09 -4.27 5.05
N LYS A 140 3.19 -4.69 6.29
CA LYS A 140 2.27 -5.69 6.85
C LYS A 140 0.85 -5.10 6.90
N GLU A 141 -0.17 -5.94 6.74
CA GLU A 141 -1.57 -5.50 6.80
C GLU A 141 -1.95 -5.00 8.20
N ALA A 142 -1.51 -5.70 9.23
CA ALA A 142 -1.76 -5.30 10.61
C ALA A 142 -0.87 -4.11 10.99
N LYS A 143 -1.50 -2.99 11.33
CA LYS A 143 -0.81 -1.87 11.98
C LYS A 143 -0.71 -2.21 13.47
N THR A 144 0.50 -2.48 13.95
CA THR A 144 0.74 -2.55 15.39
C THR A 144 0.75 -1.11 15.92
N ARG A 145 -0.20 -0.80 16.78
CA ARG A 145 -0.29 0.50 17.45
C ARG A 145 -0.10 0.25 18.93
N ASP A 146 1.07 0.61 19.42
CA ASP A 146 1.37 0.56 20.84
C ASP A 146 1.35 1.99 21.39
N ASP A 147 0.45 2.26 22.33
CA ASP A 147 0.39 3.54 23.00
C ASP A 147 1.54 3.61 24.04
N ILE A 148 2.55 4.42 23.75
CA ILE A 148 3.80 4.50 24.54
C ILE A 148 3.60 5.24 25.85
N ALA A 149 2.59 6.07 26.01
CA ALA A 149 2.30 6.76 27.28
C ALA A 149 0.82 7.16 27.39
N THR A 150 0.27 6.93 28.55
CA THR A 150 -1.07 7.40 28.93
C THR A 150 -0.93 8.51 29.99
N TRP A 151 -1.68 9.58 29.85
CA TRP A 151 -1.79 10.61 30.87
C TRP A 151 -2.89 10.24 31.84
N ILE A 152 -2.58 10.25 33.13
CA ILE A 152 -3.57 10.10 34.18
C ILE A 152 -3.96 11.51 34.62
N GLY A 153 -5.22 11.89 34.40
CA GLY A 153 -5.75 13.16 34.90
C GLY A 153 -5.83 13.13 36.42
N GLY A 154 -5.22 14.11 37.08
CA GLY A 154 -5.29 14.27 38.54
C GLY A 154 -6.36 15.24 39.00
N LEU A 155 -7.25 15.70 38.08
CA LEU A 155 -8.31 16.67 38.40
C LEU A 155 -9.68 15.98 38.47
N GLU A 156 -10.25 15.88 39.66
CA GLU A 156 -11.63 15.46 39.87
C GLU A 156 -12.43 16.63 40.51
N PHE A 157 -13.65 16.82 40.08
CA PHE A 157 -14.53 17.87 40.64
C PHE A 157 -15.44 17.26 41.73
N PRO A 158 -15.65 17.95 42.89
CA PRO A 158 -15.18 19.29 43.28
C PRO A 158 -13.71 19.28 43.72
N VAL A 159 -12.97 20.35 43.36
CA VAL A 159 -11.56 20.53 43.63
C VAL A 159 -11.38 21.40 44.87
N GLU A 160 -10.70 20.88 45.93
CA GLU A 160 -10.19 21.66 47.02
C GLU A 160 -8.73 21.98 46.73
N ILE A 161 -8.38 23.26 46.59
CA ILE A 161 -7.02 23.71 46.31
C ILE A 161 -6.28 23.87 47.63
N PRO A 162 -5.26 23.06 47.98
CA PRO A 162 -4.44 23.26 49.18
C PRO A 162 -3.58 24.52 48.96
N LEU A 163 -3.60 25.42 49.96
CA LEU A 163 -2.94 26.74 49.92
C LEU A 163 -1.39 26.66 50.04
N VAL A 164 -0.81 25.51 50.31
CA VAL A 164 0.62 25.38 50.72
C VAL A 164 1.45 24.46 49.84
N GLU A 165 0.87 23.59 49.09
CA GLU A 165 1.58 22.63 48.20
C GLU A 165 1.23 22.84 46.74
N GLY A 166 2.21 22.67 45.85
CA GLY A 166 2.02 22.79 44.42
C GLY A 166 0.91 21.87 43.88
N TRP A 167 0.22 22.31 42.85
CA TRP A 167 -0.93 21.64 42.25
C TRP A 167 -0.54 20.83 41.02
N GLU A 168 -0.70 19.51 41.08
CA GLU A 168 -0.53 18.63 39.92
C GLU A 168 -1.86 18.38 39.23
N ILE A 169 -1.99 18.82 37.97
CA ILE A 169 -3.19 18.66 37.14
C ILE A 169 -3.24 17.24 36.53
N GLY A 170 -2.11 16.57 36.50
CA GLY A 170 -1.96 15.21 36.01
C GLY A 170 -0.50 14.81 35.89
N TYR A 171 -0.25 13.54 35.89
CA TYR A 171 1.10 13.03 35.69
C TYR A 171 1.16 12.01 34.56
N ARG A 172 2.31 11.95 33.95
CA ARG A 172 2.57 10.95 32.91
C ARG A 172 2.84 9.60 33.58
N GLN A 173 2.02 8.62 33.25
CA GLN A 173 2.28 7.26 33.72
C GLN A 173 3.65 6.82 33.20
N PRO A 174 4.50 6.17 34.03
CA PRO A 174 5.76 5.63 33.56
C PRO A 174 5.48 4.69 32.39
N SER A 175 5.99 5.04 31.20
CA SER A 175 5.84 4.21 30.04
C SER A 175 6.58 2.91 30.27
N LEU A 176 5.92 1.78 30.12
CA LEU A 176 6.60 0.53 29.84
C LEU A 176 7.50 0.77 28.63
N ILE A 177 8.78 0.47 28.76
CA ILE A 177 9.69 0.53 27.62
C ILE A 177 9.25 -0.58 26.67
N VAL A 178 8.48 -0.20 25.66
CA VAL A 178 8.11 -1.12 24.59
C VAL A 178 9.26 -1.10 23.60
N ASN A 179 9.95 -2.22 23.46
CA ASN A 179 10.94 -2.38 22.42
C ASN A 179 10.21 -2.55 21.09
N VAL A 180 10.19 -1.52 20.28
CA VAL A 180 9.65 -1.58 18.92
C VAL A 180 10.72 -2.15 18.00
N TYR A 181 10.50 -3.35 17.50
CA TYR A 181 11.38 -3.98 16.51
C TYR A 181 10.85 -3.70 15.11
N ASN A 182 11.71 -3.12 14.28
CA ASN A 182 11.43 -3.01 12.85
C ASN A 182 11.81 -4.35 12.17
N GLU A 183 10.81 -5.17 11.86
CA GLU A 183 10.99 -6.42 11.10
C GLU A 183 10.95 -6.21 9.59
N GLY A 184 10.94 -4.97 9.13
CA GLY A 184 10.94 -4.62 7.70
C GLY A 184 12.35 -4.56 7.14
N ASP A 185 12.44 -4.68 5.82
CA ASP A 185 13.70 -4.61 5.07
C ASP A 185 14.23 -3.17 4.92
N VAL A 186 13.46 -2.18 5.34
CA VAL A 186 13.78 -0.76 5.22
C VAL A 186 13.87 -0.14 6.60
N GLN A 187 14.93 0.65 6.83
CA GLN A 187 15.13 1.39 8.06
C GLN A 187 13.98 2.39 8.26
N ALA A 188 13.39 2.42 9.46
CA ALA A 188 12.37 3.42 9.77
C ALA A 188 13.00 4.81 9.73
N GLY A 189 12.41 5.72 8.96
CA GLY A 189 12.79 7.13 8.99
C GLY A 189 12.45 7.74 10.36
N ILE A 190 13.33 8.57 10.87
CA ILE A 190 13.16 9.34 12.10
C ILE A 190 12.31 10.58 11.81
#